data_fcc0ee43dcdb0958cacbece49f618e8e
#
_entry.id   fcc0ee43dcdb0958cacbece49f618e8e
#
_cell.length_a   1.000
_cell.length_b   1.000
_cell.length_c   1.000
_cell.angle_alpha   90.00
_cell.angle_beta   90.00
_cell.angle_gamma   90.00
#
_symmetry.space_group_name_H-M   'P 1'
#
loop_
_entity.id
_entity.type
_entity.pdbx_description
1 polymer ?
#
loop_
_entity_poly.entity_id
_entity_poly.type
_entity_poly.pdbx_seq_one_letter_code
_entity_poly.pdbx_strand_id
1 'polypeptide(L)'
;LYIGLELQSLSAYVLASFVRSDGRSAEAGLKYFVLGALASGMLLFGASLVYGFAGSTSFAAIGTAMDAEVGLGLIFGIVFILSGLAFKISAAPFHMWTPDVYEGAPTPVTAFFASAPKVAAIALTIRIVLEAFGSQILVWQQIIIAVALMSIIIGAVGAIGQQNLKRLMAYSSINNVGFILIGLATGTEQGISAMLVYLVIYVAMTLGSFICLMQLKDKDGGY
;
A
#
# COMPACT_ATOMS: atom_id res chain seq x y z
N LEU A 1 -10.09 11.21 -7.86
CA LEU A 1 -9.25 10.14 -7.31
C LEU A 1 -8.77 10.45 -5.90
N TYR A 2 -8.06 11.55 -5.64
CA TYR A 2 -7.52 11.92 -4.33
C TYR A 2 -8.60 11.96 -3.23
N ILE A 3 -9.73 12.64 -3.47
CA ILE A 3 -10.84 12.73 -2.50
C ILE A 3 -11.37 11.34 -2.12
N GLY A 4 -11.50 10.41 -3.09
CA GLY A 4 -11.93 9.04 -2.80
C GLY A 4 -10.93 8.27 -1.93
N LEU A 5 -9.63 8.44 -2.16
CA LEU A 5 -8.57 7.85 -1.33
C LEU A 5 -8.60 8.42 0.10
N GLU A 6 -8.81 9.72 0.25
CA GLU A 6 -8.90 10.35 1.57
C GLU A 6 -10.14 9.92 2.34
N LEU A 7 -11.30 9.84 1.69
CA LEU A 7 -12.52 9.34 2.31
C LEU A 7 -12.35 7.91 2.84
N GLN A 8 -11.76 7.03 2.02
CA GLN A 8 -11.43 5.66 2.42
C GLN A 8 -10.44 5.65 3.60
N SER A 9 -9.40 6.49 3.56
CA SER A 9 -8.36 6.54 4.59
C SER A 9 -8.90 7.02 5.92
N LEU A 10 -9.66 8.11 5.95
CA LEU A 10 -10.29 8.64 7.17
C LEU A 10 -11.24 7.61 7.80
N SER A 11 -12.03 6.92 6.99
CA SER A 11 -12.89 5.82 7.46
C SER A 11 -12.07 4.68 8.07
N ALA A 12 -10.94 4.32 7.45
CA ALA A 12 -10.05 3.27 7.94
C ALA A 12 -9.39 3.64 9.27
N TYR A 13 -9.02 4.91 9.48
CA TYR A 13 -8.46 5.36 10.77
C TYR A 13 -9.46 5.21 11.92
N VAL A 14 -10.73 5.54 11.67
CA VAL A 14 -11.82 5.34 12.67
C VAL A 14 -12.02 3.85 12.95
N LEU A 15 -12.01 3.00 11.92
CA LEU A 15 -12.13 1.55 12.09
C LEU A 15 -10.96 0.96 12.89
N ALA A 16 -9.72 1.44 12.69
CA ALA A 16 -8.55 0.98 13.44
C ALA A 16 -8.70 1.25 14.94
N SER A 17 -9.28 2.40 15.32
CA SER A 17 -9.51 2.82 16.70
C SER A 17 -10.92 2.48 17.21
N PHE A 18 -11.60 1.49 16.64
CA PHE A 18 -13.01 1.23 16.92
C PHE A 18 -13.29 0.80 18.37
N VAL A 19 -12.36 0.08 19.01
CA VAL A 19 -12.49 -0.35 20.39
C VAL A 19 -11.97 0.73 21.34
N ARG A 20 -12.85 1.64 21.76
CA ARG A 20 -12.50 2.83 22.56
C ARG A 20 -11.90 2.53 23.94
N SER A 21 -12.23 1.37 24.52
CA SER A 21 -11.72 0.93 25.82
C SER A 21 -10.35 0.27 25.76
N ASP A 22 -9.83 0.00 24.56
CA ASP A 22 -8.52 -0.62 24.36
C ASP A 22 -7.49 0.43 23.92
N GLY A 23 -6.49 0.64 24.77
CA GLY A 23 -5.39 1.58 24.51
C GLY A 23 -4.59 1.21 23.25
N ARG A 24 -4.47 -0.09 22.91
CA ARG A 24 -3.79 -0.55 21.69
C ARG A 24 -4.56 -0.15 20.43
N SER A 25 -5.90 -0.25 20.48
CA SER A 25 -6.76 0.18 19.37
C SER A 25 -6.68 1.70 19.14
N ALA A 26 -6.69 2.48 20.24
CA ALA A 26 -6.53 3.93 20.15
C ALA A 26 -5.15 4.33 19.58
N GLU A 27 -4.07 3.68 20.03
CA GLU A 27 -2.71 3.88 19.53
C GLU A 27 -2.61 3.51 18.04
N ALA A 28 -3.18 2.38 17.63
CA ALA A 28 -3.21 1.93 16.24
C ALA A 28 -3.89 2.98 15.34
N GLY A 29 -5.05 3.49 15.75
CA GLY A 29 -5.75 4.54 15.00
C GLY A 29 -4.96 5.84 14.91
N LEU A 30 -4.33 6.27 16.01
CA LEU A 30 -3.50 7.48 16.03
C LEU A 30 -2.27 7.36 15.13
N LYS A 31 -1.52 6.25 15.23
CA LYS A 31 -0.35 5.99 14.36
C LYS A 31 -0.75 5.94 12.89
N TYR A 32 -1.87 5.26 12.58
CA TYR A 32 -2.37 5.17 11.22
C TYR A 32 -2.76 6.53 10.67
N PHE A 33 -3.44 7.35 11.47
CA PHE A 33 -3.83 8.72 11.08
C PHE A 33 -2.62 9.61 10.83
N VAL A 34 -1.66 9.68 11.76
CA VAL A 34 -0.50 10.59 11.64
C VAL A 34 0.39 10.21 10.44
N LEU A 35 0.73 8.93 10.32
CA LEU A 35 1.56 8.46 9.20
C LEU A 35 0.79 8.52 7.88
N GLY A 36 -0.51 8.26 7.91
CA GLY A 36 -1.38 8.35 6.76
C GLY A 36 -1.55 9.78 6.25
N ALA A 37 -1.69 10.75 7.15
CA ALA A 37 -1.78 12.16 6.79
C ALA A 37 -0.49 12.64 6.09
N LEU A 38 0.70 12.21 6.57
CA LEU A 38 1.97 12.49 5.92
C LEU A 38 2.01 11.88 4.50
N ALA A 39 1.64 10.61 4.36
CA ALA A 39 1.61 9.92 3.07
C ALA A 39 0.61 10.56 2.09
N SER A 40 -0.54 10.99 2.59
CA SER A 40 -1.54 11.73 1.81
C SER A 40 -1.03 13.09 1.35
N GLY A 41 -0.29 13.80 2.20
CA GLY A 41 0.38 15.04 1.85
C GLY A 41 1.40 14.84 0.73
N MET A 42 2.22 13.78 0.82
CA MET A 42 3.17 13.42 -0.25
C MET A 42 2.45 13.10 -1.56
N LEU A 43 1.38 12.30 -1.51
CA LEU A 43 0.57 11.96 -2.69
C LEU A 43 -0.02 13.21 -3.35
N LEU A 44 -0.60 14.12 -2.55
CA LEU A 44 -1.20 15.35 -3.04
C LEU A 44 -0.15 16.27 -3.66
N PHE A 45 1.00 16.42 -2.99
CA PHE A 45 2.10 17.23 -3.51
C PHE A 45 2.61 16.68 -4.84
N GLY A 46 2.81 15.37 -4.95
CA GLY A 46 3.18 14.71 -6.19
C GLY A 46 2.15 14.91 -7.31
N ALA A 47 0.85 14.75 -6.97
CA ALA A 47 -0.24 15.00 -7.93
C ALA A 47 -0.28 16.47 -8.40
N SER A 48 -0.01 17.41 -7.50
CA SER A 48 0.05 18.84 -7.82
C SER A 48 1.22 19.17 -8.76
N LEU A 49 2.39 18.56 -8.56
CA LEU A 49 3.54 18.69 -9.47
C LEU A 49 3.19 18.15 -10.86
N VAL A 50 2.64 16.91 -10.94
CA VAL A 50 2.24 16.31 -12.21
C VAL A 50 1.18 17.18 -12.91
N TYR A 51 0.19 17.69 -12.16
CA TYR A 51 -0.80 18.61 -12.72
C TYR A 51 -0.17 19.91 -13.24
N GLY A 52 0.78 20.47 -12.50
CA GLY A 52 1.49 21.71 -12.91
C GLY A 52 2.22 21.57 -14.26
N PHE A 53 2.76 20.37 -14.55
CA PHE A 53 3.44 20.10 -15.82
C PHE A 53 2.49 19.64 -16.94
N ALA A 54 1.50 18.79 -16.61
CA ALA A 54 0.61 18.21 -17.61
C ALA A 54 -0.62 19.08 -17.91
N GLY A 55 -0.98 20.02 -17.04
CA GLY A 55 -2.15 20.88 -17.18
C GLY A 55 -3.50 20.12 -17.11
N SER A 56 -3.50 18.83 -16.74
CA SER A 56 -4.69 17.98 -16.76
C SER A 56 -4.73 17.01 -15.59
N THR A 57 -5.94 16.58 -15.21
CA THR A 57 -6.19 15.50 -14.26
C THR A 57 -6.56 14.16 -14.91
N SER A 58 -6.69 14.13 -16.23
CA SER A 58 -6.96 12.91 -17.00
C SER A 58 -5.67 12.10 -17.17
N PHE A 59 -5.70 10.81 -16.84
CA PHE A 59 -4.52 9.94 -17.01
C PHE A 59 -4.04 9.89 -18.46
N ALA A 60 -4.96 9.80 -19.43
CA ALA A 60 -4.61 9.80 -20.84
C ALA A 60 -3.91 11.11 -21.26
N ALA A 61 -4.42 12.26 -20.82
CA ALA A 61 -3.80 13.56 -21.12
C ALA A 61 -2.45 13.72 -20.42
N ILE A 62 -2.31 13.21 -19.19
CA ILE A 62 -1.02 13.17 -18.47
C ILE A 62 -0.05 12.29 -19.27
N GLY A 63 -0.45 11.09 -19.68
CA GLY A 63 0.39 10.19 -20.49
C GLY A 63 0.92 10.88 -21.76
N THR A 64 0.07 11.56 -22.51
CA THR A 64 0.47 12.32 -23.69
C THR A 64 1.47 13.46 -23.36
N ALA A 65 1.25 14.16 -22.24
CA ALA A 65 2.17 15.20 -21.80
C ALA A 65 3.55 14.66 -21.37
N MET A 66 3.59 13.38 -20.93
CA MET A 66 4.82 12.68 -20.52
C MET A 66 5.67 12.18 -21.69
N ASP A 67 5.17 12.23 -22.93
CA ASP A 67 5.95 11.86 -24.14
C ASP A 67 7.00 12.91 -24.49
N ALA A 68 6.90 14.11 -23.93
CA ALA A 68 7.90 15.16 -24.06
C ALA A 68 9.08 14.95 -23.08
N GLU A 69 10.12 15.77 -23.22
CA GLU A 69 11.30 15.71 -22.35
C GLU A 69 10.91 15.98 -20.88
N VAL A 70 11.19 15.01 -20.00
CA VAL A 70 10.74 15.04 -18.60
C VAL A 70 11.72 15.82 -17.74
N GLY A 71 11.31 16.98 -17.27
CA GLY A 71 12.06 17.78 -16.33
C GLY A 71 12.10 17.15 -14.91
N LEU A 72 13.10 17.55 -14.11
CA LEU A 72 13.28 17.06 -12.73
C LEU A 72 12.02 17.20 -11.87
N GLY A 73 11.24 18.27 -12.02
CA GLY A 73 10.02 18.49 -11.23
C GLY A 73 8.96 17.42 -11.46
N LEU A 74 8.87 16.88 -12.68
CA LEU A 74 7.94 15.81 -13.01
C LEU A 74 8.41 14.47 -12.42
N ILE A 75 9.73 14.21 -12.45
CA ILE A 75 10.32 13.03 -11.78
C ILE A 75 10.00 13.05 -10.29
N PHE A 76 10.17 14.20 -9.61
CA PHE A 76 9.75 14.35 -8.22
C PHE A 76 8.26 14.08 -8.04
N GLY A 77 7.41 14.55 -8.96
CA GLY A 77 5.98 14.25 -8.95
C GLY A 77 5.69 12.75 -8.95
N ILE A 78 6.34 11.98 -9.84
CA ILE A 78 6.23 10.53 -9.92
C ILE A 78 6.68 9.86 -8.61
N VAL A 79 7.86 10.26 -8.09
CA VAL A 79 8.40 9.72 -6.83
C VAL A 79 7.43 9.93 -5.67
N PHE A 80 6.87 11.13 -5.51
CA PHE A 80 5.93 11.44 -4.42
C PHE A 80 4.60 10.69 -4.56
N ILE A 81 4.06 10.55 -5.78
CA ILE A 81 2.85 9.75 -6.02
C ILE A 81 3.11 8.29 -5.66
N LEU A 82 4.20 7.70 -6.15
CA LEU A 82 4.54 6.31 -5.87
C LEU A 82 4.83 6.08 -4.38
N SER A 83 5.43 7.04 -3.68
CA SER A 83 5.65 6.97 -2.23
C SER A 83 4.32 6.93 -1.46
N GLY A 84 3.35 7.77 -1.81
CA GLY A 84 2.02 7.75 -1.22
C GLY A 84 1.26 6.46 -1.51
N LEU A 85 1.36 5.91 -2.72
CA LEU A 85 0.77 4.62 -3.09
C LEU A 85 1.48 3.46 -2.38
N ALA A 86 2.80 3.49 -2.24
CA ALA A 86 3.57 2.51 -1.48
C ALA A 86 3.11 2.44 -0.02
N PHE A 87 2.81 3.59 0.61
CA PHE A 87 2.18 3.61 1.93
C PHE A 87 0.84 2.88 1.95
N LYS A 88 -0.04 3.13 0.97
CA LYS A 88 -1.39 2.51 0.91
C LYS A 88 -1.34 1.00 0.75
N ILE A 89 -0.35 0.46 0.04
CA ILE A 89 -0.16 -0.99 -0.13
C ILE A 89 0.72 -1.62 0.96
N SER A 90 1.23 -0.84 1.91
CA SER A 90 2.16 -1.28 2.96
C SER A 90 3.52 -1.72 2.42
N ALA A 91 4.01 -1.13 1.36
CA ALA A 91 5.32 -1.44 0.80
C ALA A 91 6.44 -0.69 1.53
N ALA A 92 7.59 -1.34 1.72
CA ALA A 92 8.75 -0.69 2.33
C ALA A 92 9.37 0.35 1.36
N PRO A 93 9.84 1.49 1.91
CA PRO A 93 10.04 1.85 3.31
C PRO A 93 8.78 2.42 4.02
N PHE A 94 7.67 2.59 3.34
CA PHE A 94 6.45 3.23 3.85
C PHE A 94 5.50 2.27 4.61
N HIS A 95 6.01 1.13 5.08
CA HIS A 95 5.28 0.05 5.75
C HIS A 95 5.08 0.24 7.25
N MET A 96 5.71 1.25 7.86
CA MET A 96 5.88 1.42 9.32
C MET A 96 4.59 1.36 10.14
N TRP A 97 3.48 1.75 9.54
CA TRP A 97 2.17 1.72 10.19
C TRP A 97 1.60 0.30 10.33
N THR A 98 1.95 -0.61 9.42
CA THR A 98 1.25 -1.88 9.23
C THR A 98 1.36 -2.83 10.42
N PRO A 99 2.55 -3.08 11.04
CA PRO A 99 2.64 -3.99 12.17
C PRO A 99 1.82 -3.53 13.38
N ASP A 100 1.91 -2.25 13.74
CA ASP A 100 1.23 -1.70 14.90
C ASP A 100 -0.29 -1.61 14.70
N VAL A 101 -0.72 -1.23 13.50
CA VAL A 101 -2.15 -1.16 13.16
C VAL A 101 -2.77 -2.55 13.08
N TYR A 102 -2.06 -3.55 12.52
CA TYR A 102 -2.57 -4.92 12.48
C TYR A 102 -2.70 -5.51 13.89
N GLU A 103 -1.75 -5.25 14.76
CA GLU A 103 -1.80 -5.71 16.13
C GLU A 103 -2.94 -5.04 16.92
N GLY A 104 -3.05 -3.71 16.87
CA GLY A 104 -3.96 -2.95 17.70
C GLY A 104 -5.40 -2.88 17.21
N ALA A 105 -5.65 -2.94 15.88
CA ALA A 105 -7.00 -2.93 15.35
C ALA A 105 -7.75 -4.24 15.65
N PRO A 106 -9.10 -4.23 15.74
CA PRO A 106 -9.89 -5.46 15.85
C PRO A 106 -9.60 -6.42 14.70
N THR A 107 -9.52 -7.73 14.98
CA THR A 107 -9.10 -8.74 13.98
C THR A 107 -9.92 -8.74 12.69
N PRO A 108 -11.26 -8.58 12.70
CA PRO A 108 -12.05 -8.45 11.47
C PRO A 108 -11.67 -7.19 10.67
N VAL A 109 -11.35 -6.08 11.36
CA VAL A 109 -10.88 -4.85 10.72
C VAL A 109 -9.50 -5.06 10.10
N THR A 110 -8.61 -5.77 10.80
CA THR A 110 -7.29 -6.13 10.26
C THR A 110 -7.40 -6.99 9.01
N ALA A 111 -8.30 -7.98 8.99
CA ALA A 111 -8.58 -8.80 7.81
C ALA A 111 -9.06 -7.95 6.62
N PHE A 112 -9.92 -6.96 6.87
CA PHE A 112 -10.35 -6.00 5.86
C PHE A 112 -9.16 -5.15 5.35
N PHE A 113 -8.32 -4.61 6.24
CA PHE A 113 -7.14 -3.81 5.84
C PHE A 113 -6.11 -4.61 5.04
N ALA A 114 -5.99 -5.90 5.35
CA ALA A 114 -5.07 -6.79 4.65
C ALA A 114 -5.56 -7.19 3.24
N SER A 115 -6.82 -6.98 2.91
CA SER A 115 -7.45 -7.42 1.66
C SER A 115 -7.96 -6.26 0.80
N ALA A 116 -9.17 -5.80 1.00
CA ALA A 116 -9.87 -4.91 0.08
C ALA A 116 -9.14 -3.57 -0.22
N PRO A 117 -8.63 -2.80 0.77
CA PRO A 117 -7.90 -1.58 0.49
C PRO A 117 -6.62 -1.79 -0.30
N LYS A 118 -5.94 -2.93 -0.08
CA LYS A 118 -4.72 -3.27 -0.83
C LYS A 118 -5.01 -3.60 -2.28
N VAL A 119 -6.05 -4.38 -2.55
CA VAL A 119 -6.49 -4.67 -3.92
C VAL A 119 -6.78 -3.37 -4.67
N ALA A 120 -7.54 -2.48 -4.06
CA ALA A 120 -7.88 -1.19 -4.66
C ALA A 120 -6.63 -0.32 -4.90
N ALA A 121 -5.72 -0.24 -3.94
CA ALA A 121 -4.49 0.55 -4.07
C ALA A 121 -3.51 -0.04 -5.10
N ILE A 122 -3.42 -1.37 -5.19
CA ILE A 122 -2.61 -2.05 -6.22
C ILE A 122 -3.20 -1.80 -7.61
N ALA A 123 -4.51 -1.97 -7.78
CA ALA A 123 -5.19 -1.68 -9.06
C ALA A 123 -4.98 -0.22 -9.48
N LEU A 124 -5.06 0.71 -8.54
CA LEU A 124 -4.78 2.12 -8.79
C LEU A 124 -3.33 2.35 -9.19
N THR A 125 -2.37 1.70 -8.51
CA THR A 125 -0.94 1.81 -8.83
C THR A 125 -0.68 1.33 -10.26
N ILE A 126 -1.24 0.19 -10.66
CA ILE A 126 -1.14 -0.32 -12.04
C ILE A 126 -1.66 0.72 -13.03
N ARG A 127 -2.85 1.28 -12.79
CA ARG A 127 -3.45 2.27 -13.68
C ARG A 127 -2.61 3.54 -13.82
N ILE A 128 -2.12 4.09 -12.71
CA ILE A 128 -1.29 5.29 -12.72
C ILE A 128 0.02 5.04 -13.48
N VAL A 129 0.68 3.91 -13.21
CA VAL A 129 1.97 3.58 -13.81
C VAL A 129 1.83 3.33 -15.31
N LEU A 130 0.77 2.66 -15.76
CA LEU A 130 0.60 2.30 -17.17
C LEU A 130 -0.08 3.39 -17.98
N GLU A 131 -1.14 4.01 -17.44
CA GLU A 131 -1.94 4.98 -18.20
C GLU A 131 -1.34 6.40 -18.14
N ALA A 132 -0.83 6.82 -16.96
CA ALA A 132 -0.31 8.16 -16.79
C ALA A 132 1.21 8.26 -16.96
N PHE A 133 1.96 7.21 -16.61
CA PHE A 133 3.43 7.22 -16.62
C PHE A 133 4.04 6.18 -17.58
N GLY A 134 3.24 5.66 -18.52
CA GLY A 134 3.67 4.56 -19.42
C GLY A 134 4.93 4.87 -20.20
N SER A 135 5.10 6.09 -20.71
CA SER A 135 6.31 6.52 -21.42
C SER A 135 7.55 6.66 -20.52
N GLN A 136 7.36 6.76 -19.19
CA GLN A 136 8.44 6.97 -18.22
C GLN A 136 8.85 5.68 -17.50
N ILE A 137 8.84 4.56 -18.20
CA ILE A 137 9.14 3.23 -17.63
C ILE A 137 10.50 3.20 -16.92
N LEU A 138 11.54 3.83 -17.44
CA LEU A 138 12.87 3.84 -16.84
C LEU A 138 12.91 4.55 -15.49
N VAL A 139 12.00 5.48 -15.23
CA VAL A 139 11.91 6.22 -13.97
C VAL A 139 11.16 5.40 -12.92
N TRP A 140 9.90 5.03 -13.21
CA TRP A 140 9.07 4.36 -12.21
C TRP A 140 9.49 2.91 -11.94
N GLN A 141 10.05 2.21 -12.93
CA GLN A 141 10.50 0.83 -12.80
C GLN A 141 11.58 0.69 -11.72
N GLN A 142 12.57 1.58 -11.70
CA GLN A 142 13.63 1.56 -10.69
C GLN A 142 13.08 1.76 -9.28
N ILE A 143 12.09 2.64 -9.13
CA ILE A 143 11.43 2.88 -7.85
C ILE A 143 10.68 1.61 -7.40
N ILE A 144 9.92 0.99 -8.31
CA ILE A 144 9.15 -0.23 -7.99
C ILE A 144 10.09 -1.39 -7.65
N ILE A 145 11.21 -1.56 -8.37
CA ILE A 145 12.23 -2.58 -8.05
C ILE A 145 12.79 -2.36 -6.65
N ALA A 146 13.21 -1.13 -6.31
CA ALA A 146 13.74 -0.81 -5.00
C ALA A 146 12.72 -1.08 -3.88
N VAL A 147 11.48 -0.64 -4.06
CA VAL A 147 10.37 -0.86 -3.12
C VAL A 147 10.05 -2.36 -2.98
N ALA A 148 10.05 -3.12 -4.07
CA ALA A 148 9.82 -4.57 -4.04
C ALA A 148 10.90 -5.30 -3.24
N LEU A 149 12.17 -5.04 -3.54
CA LEU A 149 13.31 -5.66 -2.83
C LEU A 149 13.31 -5.32 -1.34
N MET A 150 13.12 -4.04 -1.00
CA MET A 150 13.04 -3.63 0.41
C MET A 150 11.87 -4.31 1.12
N SER A 151 10.71 -4.44 0.47
CA SER A 151 9.53 -5.08 1.06
C SER A 151 9.76 -6.56 1.32
N ILE A 152 10.41 -7.28 0.39
CA ILE A 152 10.74 -8.70 0.55
C ILE A 152 11.71 -8.88 1.71
N ILE A 153 12.80 -8.12 1.74
CA ILE A 153 13.84 -8.26 2.77
C ILE A 153 13.29 -7.90 4.15
N ILE A 154 12.68 -6.73 4.28
CA ILE A 154 12.16 -6.24 5.57
C ILE A 154 10.99 -7.12 6.04
N GLY A 155 10.09 -7.52 5.14
CA GLY A 155 8.98 -8.40 5.46
C GLY A 155 9.44 -9.78 5.94
N ALA A 156 10.40 -10.39 5.25
CA ALA A 156 10.95 -11.69 5.63
C ALA A 156 11.69 -11.63 6.96
N VAL A 157 12.64 -10.71 7.10
CA VAL A 157 13.46 -10.58 8.34
C VAL A 157 12.58 -10.16 9.52
N GLY A 158 11.66 -9.21 9.31
CA GLY A 158 10.75 -8.75 10.35
C GLY A 158 9.79 -9.82 10.86
N ALA A 159 9.42 -10.78 10.01
CA ALA A 159 8.53 -11.89 10.39
C ALA A 159 9.20 -12.90 11.35
N ILE A 160 10.50 -13.17 11.19
CA ILE A 160 11.21 -14.24 11.91
C ILE A 160 11.14 -14.06 13.44
N GLY A 161 11.20 -12.84 13.94
CA GLY A 161 11.25 -12.56 15.39
C GLY A 161 9.88 -12.30 16.02
N GLN A 162 8.76 -12.41 15.30
CA GLN A 162 7.45 -12.05 15.82
C GLN A 162 6.84 -13.17 16.68
N GLN A 163 6.41 -12.82 17.88
CA GLN A 163 5.64 -13.70 18.76
C GLN A 163 4.12 -13.46 18.65
N ASN A 164 3.71 -12.26 18.24
CA ASN A 164 2.32 -11.91 18.02
C ASN A 164 1.89 -12.28 16.60
N LEU A 165 0.85 -13.11 16.47
CA LEU A 165 0.38 -13.62 15.19
C LEU A 165 -0.10 -12.51 14.25
N LYS A 166 -0.75 -11.47 14.77
CA LYS A 166 -1.21 -10.34 13.94
C LYS A 166 -0.03 -9.53 13.39
N ARG A 167 1.04 -9.34 14.17
CA ARG A 167 2.29 -8.72 13.68
C ARG A 167 2.99 -9.60 12.67
N LEU A 168 3.01 -10.91 12.89
CA LEU A 168 3.53 -11.88 11.91
C LEU A 168 2.78 -11.75 10.58
N MET A 169 1.45 -11.69 10.61
CA MET A 169 0.62 -11.48 9.42
C MET A 169 0.88 -10.13 8.74
N ALA A 170 1.21 -9.09 9.52
CA ALA A 170 1.58 -7.79 8.97
C ALA A 170 2.88 -7.86 8.17
N TYR A 171 3.94 -8.47 8.72
CA TYR A 171 5.20 -8.64 8.00
C TYR A 171 5.08 -9.61 6.81
N SER A 172 4.29 -10.67 6.96
CA SER A 172 3.91 -11.54 5.83
C SER A 172 3.25 -10.73 4.71
N SER A 173 2.34 -9.83 5.06
CA SER A 173 1.67 -8.96 4.10
C SER A 173 2.64 -8.01 3.39
N ILE A 174 3.59 -7.41 4.10
CA ILE A 174 4.64 -6.55 3.52
C ILE A 174 5.49 -7.36 2.54
N ASN A 175 5.88 -8.57 2.92
CA ASN A 175 6.65 -9.48 2.07
C ASN A 175 5.90 -9.86 0.78
N ASN A 176 4.63 -10.24 0.90
CA ASN A 176 3.80 -10.58 -0.26
C ASN A 176 3.57 -9.40 -1.21
N VAL A 177 3.42 -8.18 -0.68
CA VAL A 177 3.36 -6.96 -1.50
C VAL A 177 4.65 -6.80 -2.32
N GLY A 178 5.81 -7.10 -1.74
CA GLY A 178 7.07 -7.10 -2.48
C GLY A 178 7.05 -8.07 -3.67
N PHE A 179 6.57 -9.31 -3.48
CA PHE A 179 6.43 -10.27 -4.57
C PHE A 179 5.41 -9.83 -5.64
N ILE A 180 4.29 -9.24 -5.22
CA ILE A 180 3.30 -8.67 -6.14
C ILE A 180 3.96 -7.59 -7.03
N LEU A 181 4.75 -6.70 -6.44
CA LEU A 181 5.42 -5.62 -7.15
C LEU A 181 6.48 -6.09 -8.15
N ILE A 182 7.04 -7.31 -8.02
CA ILE A 182 7.94 -7.87 -9.04
C ILE A 182 7.22 -7.97 -10.39
N GLY A 183 5.95 -8.41 -10.39
CA GLY A 183 5.16 -8.47 -11.62
C GLY A 183 5.00 -7.10 -12.30
N LEU A 184 4.76 -6.03 -11.52
CA LEU A 184 4.70 -4.67 -12.05
C LEU A 184 6.07 -4.19 -12.56
N ALA A 185 7.14 -4.54 -11.84
CA ALA A 185 8.50 -4.15 -12.18
C ALA A 185 8.98 -4.67 -13.55
N THR A 186 8.38 -5.73 -14.08
CA THR A 186 8.70 -6.23 -15.42
C THR A 186 8.29 -5.26 -16.53
N GLY A 187 7.27 -4.42 -16.29
CA GLY A 187 6.71 -3.52 -17.30
C GLY A 187 6.03 -4.22 -18.47
N THR A 188 5.69 -5.51 -18.33
CA THR A 188 5.10 -6.34 -19.41
C THR A 188 3.67 -6.76 -19.07
N GLU A 189 2.84 -7.01 -20.10
CA GLU A 189 1.47 -7.52 -19.91
C GLU A 189 1.46 -8.88 -19.20
N GLN A 190 2.44 -9.73 -19.46
CA GLN A 190 2.60 -11.02 -18.79
C GLN A 190 2.90 -10.85 -17.29
N GLY A 191 3.77 -9.90 -16.94
CA GLY A 191 4.07 -9.58 -15.54
C GLY A 191 2.85 -9.04 -14.79
N ILE A 192 2.06 -8.19 -15.43
CA ILE A 192 0.81 -7.67 -14.86
C ILE A 192 -0.22 -8.79 -14.66
N SER A 193 -0.36 -9.69 -15.64
CA SER A 193 -1.23 -10.86 -15.53
C SER A 193 -0.81 -11.75 -14.36
N ALA A 194 0.49 -12.04 -14.23
CA ALA A 194 1.04 -12.80 -13.11
C ALA A 194 0.80 -12.11 -11.76
N MET A 195 0.97 -10.78 -11.70
CA MET A 195 0.68 -9.96 -10.52
C MET A 195 -0.78 -10.07 -10.09
N LEU A 196 -1.73 -10.02 -11.03
CA LEU A 196 -3.16 -10.13 -10.73
C LEU A 196 -3.53 -11.54 -10.22
N VAL A 197 -2.96 -12.59 -10.82
CA VAL A 197 -3.15 -13.97 -10.32
C VAL A 197 -2.60 -14.11 -8.90
N TYR A 198 -1.39 -13.59 -8.63
CA TYR A 198 -0.82 -13.60 -7.30
C TYR A 198 -1.69 -12.85 -6.29
N LEU A 199 -2.22 -11.70 -6.68
CA LEU A 199 -3.10 -10.87 -5.84
C LEU A 199 -4.37 -11.63 -5.42
N VAL A 200 -5.00 -12.36 -6.33
CA VAL A 200 -6.19 -13.20 -6.03
C VAL A 200 -5.83 -14.27 -5.01
N ILE A 201 -4.72 -14.99 -5.22
CA ILE A 201 -4.23 -16.02 -4.30
C ILE A 201 -3.91 -15.41 -2.93
N TYR A 202 -3.24 -14.27 -2.91
CA TYR A 202 -2.90 -13.54 -1.68
C TYR A 202 -4.14 -13.19 -0.86
N VAL A 203 -5.18 -12.66 -1.51
CA VAL A 203 -6.44 -12.29 -0.82
C VAL A 203 -7.11 -13.51 -0.22
N ALA A 204 -7.24 -14.61 -0.98
CA ALA A 204 -7.85 -15.85 -0.50
C ALA A 204 -7.07 -16.43 0.69
N MET A 205 -5.74 -16.51 0.60
CA MET A 205 -4.85 -16.98 1.65
C MET A 205 -4.95 -16.10 2.91
N THR A 206 -4.93 -14.78 2.74
CA THR A 206 -4.95 -13.82 3.84
C THR A 206 -6.28 -13.86 4.59
N LEU A 207 -7.41 -13.86 3.88
CA LEU A 207 -8.73 -13.98 4.50
C LEU A 207 -8.88 -15.32 5.24
N GLY A 208 -8.46 -16.43 4.63
CA GLY A 208 -8.44 -17.75 5.28
C GLY A 208 -7.61 -17.76 6.57
N SER A 209 -6.41 -17.16 6.53
CA SER A 209 -5.54 -17.06 7.71
C SER A 209 -6.17 -16.23 8.83
N PHE A 210 -6.81 -15.10 8.53
CA PHE A 210 -7.48 -14.29 9.54
C PHE A 210 -8.74 -14.96 10.09
N ILE A 211 -9.49 -15.75 9.28
CA ILE A 211 -10.62 -16.55 9.76
C ILE A 211 -10.13 -17.59 10.77
N CYS A 212 -9.05 -18.32 10.47
CA CYS A 212 -8.45 -19.26 11.40
C CYS A 212 -7.97 -18.56 12.68
N LEU A 213 -7.31 -17.41 12.53
CA LEU A 213 -6.79 -16.63 13.64
C LEU A 213 -7.92 -16.17 14.58
N MET A 214 -9.08 -15.77 14.06
CA MET A 214 -10.25 -15.43 14.88
C MET A 214 -10.78 -16.61 15.73
N GLN A 215 -10.52 -17.87 15.32
CA GLN A 215 -10.91 -19.05 16.09
C GLN A 215 -9.88 -19.40 17.18
N LEU A 216 -8.64 -18.93 17.07
CA LEU A 216 -7.54 -19.22 18.01
C LEU A 216 -7.45 -18.22 19.17
N LYS A 217 -8.39 -17.30 19.29
CA LYS A 217 -8.40 -16.28 20.33
C LYS A 217 -8.48 -16.94 21.71
N ASP A 218 -7.49 -16.65 22.59
CA ASP A 218 -7.46 -17.15 23.95
C ASP A 218 -8.58 -16.49 24.81
N LYS A 219 -8.88 -17.13 25.96
CA LYS A 219 -9.92 -16.62 26.91
C LYS A 219 -9.65 -15.20 27.38
N ASP A 220 -8.37 -14.81 27.42
CA ASP A 220 -7.93 -13.47 27.80
C ASP A 220 -7.84 -12.48 26.61
N GLY A 221 -8.24 -12.91 25.43
CA GLY A 221 -8.27 -12.06 24.24
C GLY A 221 -6.92 -11.89 23.52
N GLY A 222 -5.88 -12.62 23.93
CA GLY A 222 -4.57 -12.68 23.27
C GLY A 222 -4.52 -13.60 22.06
N TYR A 223 -3.43 -13.46 21.26
CA TYR A 223 -3.11 -14.33 20.12
C TYR A 223 -1.66 -14.79 20.23
#